data_c3f4266500613a3b718a57fb6237a84b
#
_entry.id   c3f4266500613a3b718a57fb6237a84b
#
_cell.length_a   1.000
_cell.length_b   1.000
_cell.length_c   1.000
_cell.angle_alpha   90.00
_cell.angle_beta   90.00
_cell.angle_gamma   90.00
#
_symmetry.space_group_name_H-M   'P 1'
#
loop_
_entity.id
_entity.type
_entity.pdbx_description
1 polymer ?
#
loop_
_entity_poly.entity_id
_entity_poly.type
_entity_poly.pdbx_seq_one_letter_code
_entity_poly.pdbx_strand_id
1 'polypeptide(L)'
;MKRIDKKATFGQQASKVTQLADALSQAISRKEFLEGDSLPSINQLSAQYGVSRDTVFKAFLDLRERGLIDSTPGKGYYVTSQVTNVLLLLDQYTPFKEALYNSFVRHLPINYKVDLLFHQYNERLFNTILRESIGKYNKYIVMNFDNEKFSTVLNKINPSRLLLLDFGKFEKEKYSYICQDFDEFFYQALNLLKERLKNYHQLVFLFPKSLKHPQSSKVYFTRFCQEQGFLCEIQEDIENLIVRKGVVYIAIKQQDVVKVVKQGRLEGLKCGKDFGLLAYNDIPSYEVIDEGITSLSIDWEMMGNEAANFVLNNVPVQKFLPTEVRLRKSL
;
A
#
# COMPACT_ATOMS: atom_id res chain seq x y z
N MET A 1 -10.60 30.68 -27.71
CA MET A 1 -10.23 30.78 -26.28
C MET A 1 -10.98 29.68 -25.54
N LYS A 2 -10.28 28.62 -25.13
CA LYS A 2 -10.88 27.48 -24.41
C LYS A 2 -11.28 27.97 -23.00
N ARG A 3 -12.56 27.86 -22.63
CA ARG A 3 -13.07 28.16 -21.30
C ARG A 3 -13.13 26.87 -20.49
N ILE A 4 -12.49 26.86 -19.34
CA ILE A 4 -12.62 25.77 -18.37
C ILE A 4 -13.99 25.91 -17.70
N ASP A 5 -14.73 24.80 -17.59
CA ASP A 5 -16.06 24.81 -16.97
C ASP A 5 -16.00 25.27 -15.50
N LYS A 6 -16.90 26.19 -15.13
CA LYS A 6 -16.97 26.87 -13.83
C LYS A 6 -17.37 25.96 -12.64
N LYS A 7 -17.04 24.67 -12.60
CA LYS A 7 -17.49 23.76 -11.55
C LYS A 7 -16.48 23.45 -10.42
N ALA A 8 -15.49 24.33 -10.17
CA ALA A 8 -14.73 24.22 -8.93
C ALA A 8 -15.45 25.00 -7.82
N THR A 9 -16.38 24.36 -7.13
CA THR A 9 -16.89 24.83 -5.83
C THR A 9 -15.79 24.57 -4.80
N PHE A 10 -15.14 25.63 -4.33
CA PHE A 10 -14.09 25.54 -3.31
C PHE A 10 -14.67 25.04 -1.99
N GLY A 11 -14.38 23.80 -1.62
CA GLY A 11 -14.77 23.18 -0.34
C GLY A 11 -13.87 23.63 0.82
N GLN A 12 -14.34 23.46 2.05
CA GLN A 12 -13.67 23.98 3.27
C GLN A 12 -12.39 23.23 3.70
N GLN A 13 -12.02 22.09 3.08
CA GLN A 13 -10.93 21.23 3.59
C GLN A 13 -9.56 21.38 2.89
N ALA A 14 -9.47 21.91 1.69
CA ALA A 14 -8.21 22.09 0.98
C ALA A 14 -7.92 23.57 0.68
N SER A 15 -6.62 23.93 0.58
CA SER A 15 -6.23 25.30 0.25
C SER A 15 -6.74 25.69 -1.15
N LYS A 16 -7.05 26.99 -1.38
CA LYS A 16 -7.46 27.49 -2.71
C LYS A 16 -6.40 27.21 -3.78
N VAL A 17 -5.13 27.13 -3.40
CA VAL A 17 -4.01 26.79 -4.28
C VAL A 17 -4.16 25.35 -4.77
N THR A 18 -4.33 24.39 -3.84
CA THR A 18 -4.48 22.98 -4.15
C THR A 18 -5.73 22.72 -5.01
N GLN A 19 -6.86 23.33 -4.65
CA GLN A 19 -8.11 23.17 -5.39
C GLN A 19 -8.00 23.68 -6.84
N LEU A 20 -7.31 24.80 -7.07
CA LEU A 20 -7.08 25.33 -8.41
C LEU A 20 -6.10 24.46 -9.20
N ALA A 21 -5.02 24.01 -8.58
CA ALA A 21 -4.06 23.11 -9.21
C ALA A 21 -4.73 21.80 -9.64
N ASP A 22 -5.56 21.21 -8.78
CA ASP A 22 -6.29 19.97 -9.08
C ASP A 22 -7.33 20.15 -10.20
N ALA A 23 -8.05 21.28 -10.20
CA ALA A 23 -9.00 21.60 -11.28
C ALA A 23 -8.30 21.72 -12.65
N LEU A 24 -7.15 22.39 -12.69
CA LEU A 24 -6.34 22.52 -13.92
C LEU A 24 -5.72 21.17 -14.32
N SER A 25 -5.23 20.39 -13.38
CA SER A 25 -4.72 19.03 -13.62
C SER A 25 -5.80 18.13 -14.22
N GLN A 26 -7.02 18.17 -13.70
CA GLN A 26 -8.15 17.42 -14.25
C GLN A 26 -8.53 17.89 -15.67
N ALA A 27 -8.50 19.19 -15.94
CA ALA A 27 -8.75 19.74 -17.27
C ALA A 27 -7.70 19.23 -18.30
N ILE A 28 -6.42 19.18 -17.90
CA ILE A 28 -5.34 18.60 -18.72
C ILE A 28 -5.59 17.12 -18.93
N SER A 29 -5.92 16.35 -17.89
CA SER A 29 -6.20 14.92 -17.97
C SER A 29 -7.41 14.59 -18.86
N ARG A 30 -8.42 15.47 -18.88
CA ARG A 30 -9.59 15.35 -19.78
C ARG A 30 -9.30 15.82 -21.23
N LYS A 31 -8.04 16.20 -21.53
CA LYS A 31 -7.62 16.71 -22.85
C LYS A 31 -8.33 18.01 -23.26
N GLU A 32 -8.82 18.81 -22.29
CA GLU A 32 -9.32 20.15 -22.56
C GLU A 32 -8.17 21.10 -22.99
N PHE A 33 -6.95 20.81 -22.50
CA PHE A 33 -5.69 21.35 -22.96
C PHE A 33 -4.81 20.19 -23.45
N LEU A 34 -4.32 20.31 -24.68
CA LEU A 34 -3.40 19.35 -25.26
C LEU A 34 -1.95 19.79 -25.00
N GLU A 35 -1.01 18.85 -25.20
CA GLU A 35 0.42 19.13 -25.19
C GLU A 35 0.76 20.35 -26.07
N GLY A 36 1.54 21.28 -25.53
CA GLY A 36 1.92 22.51 -26.20
C GLY A 36 0.87 23.62 -26.14
N ASP A 37 -0.38 23.34 -25.71
CA ASP A 37 -1.41 24.38 -25.55
C ASP A 37 -1.00 25.35 -24.43
N SER A 38 -1.16 26.65 -24.70
CA SER A 38 -0.98 27.69 -23.69
C SER A 38 -2.14 27.69 -22.71
N LEU A 39 -1.83 27.74 -21.42
CA LEU A 39 -2.82 27.94 -20.38
C LEU A 39 -3.25 29.41 -20.33
N PRO A 40 -4.47 29.71 -19.82
CA PRO A 40 -4.87 31.09 -19.56
C PRO A 40 -3.86 31.77 -18.62
N SER A 41 -3.66 33.05 -18.83
CA SER A 41 -2.73 33.84 -18.00
C SER A 41 -3.17 33.90 -16.53
N ILE A 42 -2.22 34.21 -15.64
CA ILE A 42 -2.49 34.41 -14.21
C ILE A 42 -3.66 35.39 -13.98
N ASN A 43 -3.71 36.48 -14.76
CA ASN A 43 -4.79 37.46 -14.66
C ASN A 43 -6.15 36.88 -15.07
N GLN A 44 -6.17 36.10 -16.14
CA GLN A 44 -7.40 35.45 -16.64
C GLN A 44 -7.93 34.42 -15.64
N LEU A 45 -7.07 33.57 -15.10
CA LEU A 45 -7.49 32.58 -14.09
C LEU A 45 -7.88 33.24 -12.77
N SER A 46 -7.16 34.27 -12.33
CA SER A 46 -7.52 35.06 -11.15
C SER A 46 -8.93 35.62 -11.27
N ALA A 47 -9.26 36.22 -12.43
CA ALA A 47 -10.61 36.75 -12.68
C ALA A 47 -11.66 35.63 -12.81
N GLN A 48 -11.32 34.53 -13.49
CA GLN A 48 -12.24 33.40 -13.76
C GLN A 48 -12.66 32.67 -12.48
N TYR A 49 -11.69 32.41 -11.58
CA TYR A 49 -11.93 31.66 -10.36
C TYR A 49 -12.14 32.51 -9.10
N GLY A 50 -12.03 33.82 -9.19
CA GLY A 50 -12.21 34.73 -8.06
C GLY A 50 -11.16 34.56 -6.96
N VAL A 51 -9.92 34.26 -7.35
CA VAL A 51 -8.77 34.03 -6.44
C VAL A 51 -7.67 35.05 -6.69
N SER A 52 -6.76 35.26 -5.72
CA SER A 52 -5.64 36.19 -5.91
C SER A 52 -4.67 35.71 -7.00
N ARG A 53 -3.95 36.64 -7.61
CA ARG A 53 -2.87 36.34 -8.56
C ARG A 53 -1.78 35.46 -7.95
N ASP A 54 -1.45 35.66 -6.67
CA ASP A 54 -0.52 34.82 -5.91
C ASP A 54 -1.01 33.37 -5.76
N THR A 55 -2.33 33.20 -5.54
CA THR A 55 -2.94 31.86 -5.50
C THR A 55 -2.78 31.14 -6.84
N VAL A 56 -3.01 31.83 -7.97
CA VAL A 56 -2.83 31.25 -9.31
C VAL A 56 -1.36 30.92 -9.57
N PHE A 57 -0.45 31.81 -9.19
CA PHE A 57 0.98 31.61 -9.36
C PHE A 57 1.46 30.38 -8.58
N LYS A 58 1.05 30.25 -7.32
CA LYS A 58 1.37 29.06 -6.50
C LYS A 58 0.77 27.77 -7.06
N ALA A 59 -0.45 27.81 -7.62
CA ALA A 59 -1.05 26.68 -8.31
C ALA A 59 -0.25 26.29 -9.59
N PHE A 60 0.28 27.27 -10.32
CA PHE A 60 1.14 27.01 -11.45
C PHE A 60 2.50 26.43 -11.05
N LEU A 61 3.09 26.89 -9.93
CA LEU A 61 4.31 26.29 -9.38
C LEU A 61 4.08 24.81 -9.03
N ASP A 62 2.97 24.52 -8.36
CA ASP A 62 2.58 23.14 -8.03
C ASP A 62 2.41 22.26 -9.29
N LEU A 63 1.68 22.74 -10.31
CA LEU A 63 1.53 22.03 -11.58
C LEU A 63 2.86 21.84 -12.32
N ARG A 64 3.78 22.77 -12.20
CA ARG A 64 5.11 22.70 -12.77
C ARG A 64 5.98 21.68 -12.02
N GLU A 65 5.91 21.64 -10.70
CA GLU A 65 6.56 20.61 -9.88
C GLU A 65 6.03 19.21 -10.19
N ARG A 66 4.74 19.10 -10.50
CA ARG A 66 4.11 17.86 -11.00
C ARG A 66 4.48 17.53 -12.45
N GLY A 67 5.21 18.39 -13.17
CA GLY A 67 5.59 18.19 -14.58
C GLY A 67 4.44 18.30 -15.59
N LEU A 68 3.30 18.88 -15.20
CA LEU A 68 2.12 19.03 -16.05
C LEU A 68 2.21 20.26 -16.96
N ILE A 69 2.91 21.27 -16.52
CA ILE A 69 3.11 22.52 -17.27
C ILE A 69 4.54 23.00 -17.18
N ASP A 70 4.96 23.85 -18.12
CA ASP A 70 6.20 24.60 -18.03
C ASP A 70 5.97 26.04 -18.49
N SER A 71 6.97 26.90 -18.35
CA SER A 71 6.89 28.30 -18.75
C SER A 71 8.10 28.71 -19.57
N THR A 72 7.85 29.50 -20.61
CA THR A 72 8.91 30.14 -21.40
C THR A 72 8.71 31.65 -21.36
N PRO A 73 9.76 32.44 -21.17
CA PRO A 73 9.69 33.90 -21.25
C PRO A 73 9.02 34.36 -22.54
N GLY A 74 8.00 35.22 -22.46
CA GLY A 74 7.26 35.71 -23.60
C GLY A 74 6.14 34.82 -24.11
N LYS A 75 6.10 33.53 -23.77
CA LYS A 75 5.10 32.54 -24.20
C LYS A 75 4.08 32.21 -23.11
N GLY A 76 4.43 32.47 -21.85
CA GLY A 76 3.61 32.14 -20.69
C GLY A 76 3.70 30.67 -20.29
N TYR A 77 2.67 30.17 -19.62
CA TYR A 77 2.56 28.78 -19.17
C TYR A 77 1.89 27.91 -20.24
N TYR A 78 2.42 26.72 -20.47
CA TYR A 78 1.90 25.78 -21.45
C TYR A 78 1.95 24.34 -20.91
N VAL A 79 1.06 23.48 -21.41
CA VAL A 79 1.03 22.05 -21.06
C VAL A 79 2.25 21.35 -21.64
N THR A 80 2.96 20.61 -20.78
CA THR A 80 4.16 19.86 -21.20
C THR A 80 3.82 18.40 -21.45
N SER A 81 4.66 17.74 -22.25
CA SER A 81 4.69 16.29 -22.42
C SER A 81 5.60 15.60 -21.39
N GLN A 82 6.09 16.30 -20.38
CA GLN A 82 6.98 15.67 -19.40
C GLN A 82 6.28 14.50 -18.72
N VAL A 83 6.66 13.30 -19.15
CA VAL A 83 6.25 12.06 -18.50
C VAL A 83 6.90 12.00 -17.12
N THR A 84 6.09 11.90 -16.09
CA THR A 84 6.59 11.64 -14.74
C THR A 84 6.82 10.15 -14.58
N ASN A 85 8.09 9.76 -14.49
CA ASN A 85 8.46 8.36 -14.31
C ASN A 85 8.42 8.00 -12.82
N VAL A 86 7.70 6.96 -12.47
CA VAL A 86 7.58 6.43 -11.11
C VAL A 86 8.08 4.99 -11.08
N LEU A 87 9.03 4.70 -10.20
CA LEU A 87 9.40 3.33 -9.89
C LEU A 87 8.48 2.81 -8.78
N LEU A 88 7.78 1.72 -9.03
CA LEU A 88 7.10 0.92 -8.01
C LEU A 88 7.86 -0.41 -7.87
N LEU A 89 8.63 -0.54 -6.80
CA LEU A 89 9.44 -1.72 -6.50
C LEU A 89 8.79 -2.51 -5.37
N LEU A 90 8.20 -3.64 -5.70
CA LEU A 90 7.55 -4.54 -4.74
C LEU A 90 8.42 -5.77 -4.46
N ASP A 91 8.09 -6.50 -3.39
CA ASP A 91 8.78 -7.74 -3.04
C ASP A 91 8.43 -8.90 -3.99
N GLN A 92 7.16 -9.24 -4.14
CA GLN A 92 6.65 -10.26 -5.05
C GLN A 92 5.21 -9.96 -5.48
N TYR A 93 4.77 -10.56 -6.57
CA TYR A 93 3.38 -10.45 -7.02
C TYR A 93 2.46 -11.34 -6.16
N THR A 94 1.38 -10.73 -5.68
CA THR A 94 0.29 -11.41 -4.97
C THR A 94 -1.04 -10.72 -5.27
N PRO A 95 -2.20 -11.41 -5.15
CA PRO A 95 -3.49 -10.80 -5.44
C PRO A 95 -3.79 -9.50 -4.66
N PHE A 96 -3.37 -9.42 -3.40
CA PHE A 96 -3.57 -8.20 -2.62
C PHE A 96 -2.63 -7.06 -3.04
N LYS A 97 -1.43 -7.34 -3.57
CA LYS A 97 -0.55 -6.32 -4.16
C LYS A 97 -1.00 -5.89 -5.55
N GLU A 98 -1.73 -6.73 -6.25
CA GLU A 98 -2.45 -6.33 -7.46
C GLU A 98 -3.52 -5.28 -7.14
N ALA A 99 -4.27 -5.44 -6.04
CA ALA A 99 -5.22 -4.43 -5.57
C ALA A 99 -4.52 -3.10 -5.26
N LEU A 100 -3.37 -3.13 -4.56
CA LEU A 100 -2.53 -1.95 -4.33
C LEU A 100 -2.12 -1.29 -5.66
N TYR A 101 -1.58 -2.07 -6.60
CA TYR A 101 -1.12 -1.55 -7.90
C TYR A 101 -2.26 -0.91 -8.69
N ASN A 102 -3.38 -1.60 -8.80
CA ASN A 102 -4.54 -1.13 -9.56
C ASN A 102 -5.11 0.16 -8.96
N SER A 103 -5.18 0.24 -7.63
CA SER A 103 -5.60 1.44 -6.91
C SER A 103 -4.60 2.58 -7.12
N PHE A 104 -3.30 2.30 -7.01
CA PHE A 104 -2.25 3.28 -7.24
C PHE A 104 -2.31 3.89 -8.64
N VAL A 105 -2.34 3.06 -9.69
CA VAL A 105 -2.33 3.52 -11.09
C VAL A 105 -3.62 4.25 -11.47
N ARG A 106 -4.78 3.80 -10.96
CA ARG A 106 -6.09 4.42 -11.23
C ARG A 106 -6.14 5.90 -10.85
N HIS A 107 -5.39 6.29 -9.82
CA HIS A 107 -5.38 7.65 -9.31
C HIS A 107 -4.33 8.55 -9.96
N LEU A 108 -3.44 7.99 -10.80
CA LEU A 108 -2.41 8.77 -11.47
C LEU A 108 -2.92 9.34 -12.81
N PRO A 109 -2.59 10.62 -13.14
CA PRO A 109 -2.84 11.19 -14.44
C PRO A 109 -2.11 10.45 -15.57
N ILE A 110 -2.58 10.60 -16.83
CA ILE A 110 -2.07 9.88 -18.00
C ILE A 110 -0.59 10.17 -18.30
N ASN A 111 -0.05 11.29 -17.84
CA ASN A 111 1.37 11.65 -18.01
C ASN A 111 2.30 11.00 -16.97
N TYR A 112 1.78 10.12 -16.11
CA TYR A 112 2.58 9.33 -15.18
C TYR A 112 2.83 7.94 -15.78
N LYS A 113 4.10 7.58 -15.88
CA LYS A 113 4.52 6.24 -16.29
C LYS A 113 5.03 5.49 -15.07
N VAL A 114 4.40 4.36 -14.76
CA VAL A 114 4.79 3.49 -13.65
C VAL A 114 5.54 2.28 -14.18
N ASP A 115 6.79 2.14 -13.79
CA ASP A 115 7.56 0.92 -14.02
C ASP A 115 7.45 0.05 -12.76
N LEU A 116 6.74 -1.09 -12.87
CA LEU A 116 6.53 -2.06 -11.80
C LEU A 116 7.63 -3.13 -11.87
N LEU A 117 8.42 -3.23 -10.82
CA LEU A 117 9.49 -4.21 -10.69
C LEU A 117 9.36 -5.01 -9.39
N PHE A 118 9.94 -6.23 -9.37
CA PHE A 118 9.90 -7.13 -8.23
C PHE A 118 11.31 -7.60 -7.86
N HIS A 119 11.63 -7.59 -6.57
CA HIS A 119 12.94 -8.04 -6.07
C HIS A 119 12.92 -9.46 -5.46
N GLN A 120 11.75 -10.07 -5.30
CA GLN A 120 11.57 -11.46 -4.83
C GLN A 120 12.29 -11.75 -3.50
N TYR A 121 12.27 -10.80 -2.55
CA TYR A 121 13.02 -10.84 -1.29
C TYR A 121 14.54 -11.08 -1.46
N ASN A 122 15.08 -10.79 -2.64
CA ASN A 122 16.48 -10.94 -2.94
C ASN A 122 17.22 -9.61 -2.74
N GLU A 123 18.06 -9.54 -1.72
CA GLU A 123 18.83 -8.33 -1.36
C GLU A 123 19.72 -7.83 -2.51
N ARG A 124 20.39 -8.77 -3.21
CA ARG A 124 21.26 -8.40 -4.33
C ARG A 124 20.47 -7.79 -5.47
N LEU A 125 19.34 -8.41 -5.83
CA LEU A 125 18.46 -7.91 -6.89
C LEU A 125 17.86 -6.55 -6.50
N PHE A 126 17.36 -6.40 -5.27
CA PHE A 126 16.86 -5.13 -4.72
C PHE A 126 17.89 -4.01 -4.87
N ASN A 127 19.11 -4.24 -4.40
CA ASN A 127 20.19 -3.26 -4.47
C ASN A 127 20.62 -2.94 -5.90
N THR A 128 20.59 -3.92 -6.81
CA THR A 128 20.91 -3.73 -8.22
C THR A 128 19.85 -2.86 -8.90
N ILE A 129 18.56 -3.21 -8.74
CA ILE A 129 17.45 -2.42 -9.30
C ILE A 129 17.54 -0.97 -8.83
N LEU A 130 17.71 -0.75 -7.53
CA LEU A 130 17.77 0.62 -7.00
C LEU A 130 18.98 1.40 -7.52
N ARG A 131 20.19 0.80 -7.54
CA ARG A 131 21.40 1.49 -8.07
C ARG A 131 21.22 1.90 -9.53
N GLU A 132 20.64 1.03 -10.34
CA GLU A 132 20.40 1.30 -11.75
C GLU A 132 19.26 2.30 -11.99
N SER A 133 18.38 2.46 -11.01
CA SER A 133 17.20 3.33 -11.06
C SER A 133 17.48 4.76 -10.58
N ILE A 134 18.52 4.98 -9.77
CA ILE A 134 18.84 6.30 -9.23
C ILE A 134 19.01 7.31 -10.36
N GLY A 135 18.29 8.43 -10.27
CA GLY A 135 18.30 9.50 -11.26
C GLY A 135 17.40 9.29 -12.48
N LYS A 136 16.81 8.10 -12.66
CA LYS A 136 15.92 7.81 -13.81
C LYS A 136 14.44 8.09 -13.52
N TYR A 137 14.05 8.14 -12.24
CA TYR A 137 12.67 8.31 -11.82
C TYR A 137 12.47 9.60 -11.03
N ASN A 138 11.28 10.17 -11.19
CA ASN A 138 10.84 11.34 -10.42
C ASN A 138 10.43 10.94 -9.01
N LYS A 139 9.85 9.75 -8.85
CA LYS A 139 9.40 9.18 -7.58
C LYS A 139 9.77 7.70 -7.47
N TYR A 140 9.99 7.26 -6.25
CA TYR A 140 10.37 5.90 -5.88
C TYR A 140 9.42 5.42 -4.79
N ILE A 141 8.67 4.37 -5.07
CA ILE A 141 7.77 3.69 -4.12
C ILE A 141 8.35 2.31 -3.92
N VAL A 142 8.81 1.99 -2.72
CA VAL A 142 9.68 0.83 -2.50
C VAL A 142 9.20 0.01 -1.32
N MET A 143 8.90 -1.27 -1.56
CA MET A 143 8.77 -2.28 -0.51
C MET A 143 10.13 -2.84 -0.12
N ASN A 144 10.29 -3.18 1.16
CA ASN A 144 11.54 -3.73 1.67
C ASN A 144 11.74 -5.19 1.24
N PHE A 145 13.02 -5.60 1.15
CA PHE A 145 13.41 -6.98 0.87
C PHE A 145 13.53 -7.83 2.14
N ASP A 146 13.66 -7.19 3.29
CA ASP A 146 13.83 -7.83 4.60
C ASP A 146 13.34 -6.90 5.71
N ASN A 147 12.59 -7.43 6.68
CA ASN A 147 12.01 -6.60 7.74
C ASN A 147 13.01 -6.18 8.83
N GLU A 148 14.18 -6.79 8.86
CA GLU A 148 15.23 -6.55 9.86
C GLU A 148 16.48 -5.89 9.27
N LYS A 149 16.51 -5.66 7.94
CA LYS A 149 17.65 -5.05 7.26
C LYS A 149 17.22 -3.83 6.44
N PHE A 150 17.94 -2.74 6.62
CA PHE A 150 17.78 -1.52 5.82
C PHE A 150 18.89 -1.41 4.78
N SER A 151 18.53 -1.22 3.52
CA SER A 151 19.53 -1.01 2.47
C SER A 151 20.02 0.43 2.45
N THR A 152 21.32 0.62 2.63
CA THR A 152 21.98 1.93 2.53
C THR A 152 21.89 2.59 1.15
N VAL A 153 21.52 1.83 0.11
CA VAL A 153 21.28 2.37 -1.25
C VAL A 153 20.14 3.38 -1.24
N LEU A 154 19.13 3.18 -0.38
CA LEU A 154 18.01 4.12 -0.23
C LEU A 154 18.46 5.52 0.22
N ASN A 155 19.56 5.62 0.96
CA ASN A 155 20.11 6.92 1.39
C ASN A 155 20.60 7.80 0.22
N LYS A 156 20.75 7.23 -0.97
CA LYS A 156 21.14 7.96 -2.19
C LYS A 156 19.96 8.59 -2.91
N ILE A 157 18.73 8.27 -2.48
CA ILE A 157 17.50 8.84 -3.03
C ILE A 157 17.07 9.99 -2.13
N ASN A 158 16.70 11.11 -2.73
CA ASN A 158 16.17 12.24 -1.97
C ASN A 158 14.90 11.81 -1.20
N PRO A 159 14.83 11.99 0.13
CA PRO A 159 13.66 11.59 0.93
C PRO A 159 12.32 12.13 0.43
N SER A 160 12.28 13.34 -0.16
CA SER A 160 11.06 13.91 -0.75
C SER A 160 10.55 13.16 -1.99
N ARG A 161 11.38 12.29 -2.57
CA ARG A 161 11.04 11.47 -3.74
C ARG A 161 10.83 10.00 -3.39
N LEU A 162 11.04 9.59 -2.14
CA LEU A 162 11.02 8.20 -1.69
C LEU A 162 9.88 7.97 -0.72
N LEU A 163 9.01 7.02 -1.06
CA LEU A 163 8.01 6.43 -0.17
C LEU A 163 8.39 4.99 0.14
N LEU A 164 8.47 4.67 1.42
CA LEU A 164 8.69 3.32 1.91
C LEU A 164 7.34 2.64 2.14
N LEU A 165 7.11 1.49 1.51
CA LEU A 165 5.95 0.66 1.74
C LEU A 165 6.34 -0.57 2.56
N ASP A 166 5.56 -0.85 3.58
CA ASP A 166 5.65 -2.09 4.35
C ASP A 166 7.04 -2.39 4.92
N PHE A 167 7.75 -1.36 5.32
CA PHE A 167 9.03 -1.48 5.99
C PHE A 167 8.84 -1.85 7.46
N GLY A 168 9.67 -2.76 7.96
CA GLY A 168 9.70 -3.18 9.35
C GLY A 168 10.15 -2.10 10.34
N LYS A 169 10.64 -2.53 11.50
CA LYS A 169 11.05 -1.65 12.61
C LYS A 169 12.41 -0.99 12.37
N PHE A 170 12.48 -0.06 11.44
CA PHE A 170 13.67 0.79 11.23
C PHE A 170 13.37 2.22 11.62
N GLU A 171 14.42 2.99 11.93
CA GLU A 171 14.32 4.45 12.01
C GLU A 171 13.96 4.99 10.62
N LYS A 172 12.68 5.32 10.46
CA LYS A 172 12.10 5.82 9.21
C LYS A 172 11.75 7.30 9.26
N GLU A 173 12.05 7.98 10.36
CA GLU A 173 11.56 9.34 10.66
C GLU A 173 11.86 10.36 9.55
N LYS A 174 12.98 10.21 8.87
CA LYS A 174 13.35 11.09 7.74
C LYS A 174 12.66 10.76 6.42
N TYR A 175 11.94 9.65 6.34
CA TYR A 175 11.26 9.20 5.13
C TYR A 175 9.75 9.28 5.25
N SER A 176 9.08 9.41 4.12
CA SER A 176 7.67 9.07 4.02
C SER A 176 7.50 7.55 4.05
N TYR A 177 6.51 7.06 4.78
CA TYR A 177 6.19 5.63 4.83
C TYR A 177 4.70 5.37 5.01
N ILE A 178 4.26 4.23 4.47
CA ILE A 178 2.95 3.63 4.72
C ILE A 178 3.20 2.15 4.97
N CYS A 179 2.93 1.68 6.18
CA CYS A 179 3.31 0.34 6.64
C CYS A 179 2.15 -0.36 7.33
N GLN A 180 2.22 -1.69 7.42
CA GLN A 180 1.47 -2.48 8.39
C GLN A 180 2.16 -2.40 9.75
N ASP A 181 1.37 -2.53 10.81
CA ASP A 181 1.88 -2.86 12.14
C ASP A 181 1.65 -4.35 12.38
N PHE A 182 2.74 -5.11 12.29
CA PHE A 182 2.74 -6.55 12.49
C PHE A 182 2.75 -6.97 13.96
N ASP A 183 2.72 -6.02 14.86
CA ASP A 183 2.86 -6.19 16.30
C ASP A 183 1.54 -5.90 17.02
N GLU A 184 1.33 -4.63 17.36
CA GLU A 184 0.19 -4.22 18.19
C GLU A 184 -1.15 -4.37 17.43
N PHE A 185 -1.22 -4.01 16.14
CA PHE A 185 -2.44 -4.18 15.37
C PHE A 185 -2.76 -5.65 15.11
N PHE A 186 -1.74 -6.50 14.94
CA PHE A 186 -1.94 -7.95 14.88
C PHE A 186 -2.50 -8.49 16.21
N TYR A 187 -1.92 -8.08 17.34
CA TYR A 187 -2.41 -8.43 18.66
C TYR A 187 -3.86 -7.96 18.88
N GLN A 188 -4.19 -6.71 18.52
CA GLN A 188 -5.55 -6.18 18.62
C GLN A 188 -6.54 -6.97 17.76
N ALA A 189 -6.15 -7.35 16.54
CA ALA A 189 -6.97 -8.15 15.65
C ALA A 189 -7.26 -9.55 16.24
N LEU A 190 -6.29 -10.18 16.90
CA LEU A 190 -6.53 -11.43 17.64
C LEU A 190 -7.49 -11.22 18.82
N ASN A 191 -7.39 -10.09 19.53
CA ASN A 191 -8.31 -9.76 20.61
C ASN A 191 -9.76 -9.57 20.12
N LEU A 192 -9.97 -8.99 18.93
CA LEU A 192 -11.32 -8.91 18.34
C LEU A 192 -11.92 -10.29 18.08
N LEU A 193 -11.09 -11.30 17.81
CA LEU A 193 -11.50 -12.68 17.57
C LEU A 193 -11.59 -13.53 18.84
N LYS A 194 -11.18 -13.02 20.00
CA LYS A 194 -11.03 -13.76 21.24
C LYS A 194 -12.19 -14.68 21.57
N GLU A 195 -13.43 -14.20 21.50
CA GLU A 195 -14.62 -14.99 21.88
C GLU A 195 -14.87 -16.17 20.92
N ARG A 196 -14.47 -16.05 19.66
CA ARG A 196 -14.54 -17.16 18.71
C ARG A 196 -13.40 -18.16 18.92
N LEU A 197 -12.20 -17.66 19.22
CA LEU A 197 -11.02 -18.48 19.51
C LEU A 197 -11.21 -19.36 20.73
N LYS A 198 -12.01 -18.94 21.73
CA LYS A 198 -12.35 -19.75 22.94
C LYS A 198 -13.08 -21.05 22.63
N ASN A 199 -13.66 -21.21 21.44
CA ASN A 199 -14.25 -22.49 21.02
C ASN A 199 -13.21 -23.57 20.73
N TYR A 200 -11.94 -23.21 20.72
CA TYR A 200 -10.80 -24.07 20.45
C TYR A 200 -9.85 -24.11 21.65
N HIS A 201 -9.10 -25.17 21.80
CA HIS A 201 -8.21 -25.35 22.97
C HIS A 201 -6.76 -24.94 22.70
N GLN A 202 -6.38 -24.83 21.40
CA GLN A 202 -4.99 -24.50 21.01
C GLN A 202 -4.97 -23.59 19.78
N LEU A 203 -3.99 -22.69 19.72
CA LEU A 203 -3.66 -21.87 18.56
C LEU A 203 -2.29 -22.28 18.02
N VAL A 204 -2.20 -22.48 16.71
CA VAL A 204 -0.95 -22.84 16.02
C VAL A 204 -0.63 -21.76 14.99
N PHE A 205 0.50 -21.09 15.15
CA PHE A 205 0.98 -20.11 14.21
C PHE A 205 1.96 -20.76 13.23
N LEU A 206 1.55 -20.91 11.97
CA LEU A 206 2.35 -21.49 10.91
C LEU A 206 3.39 -20.47 10.45
N PHE A 207 4.63 -20.67 10.87
CA PHE A 207 5.72 -19.71 10.65
C PHE A 207 6.98 -20.39 10.11
N PRO A 208 7.00 -20.80 8.83
CA PRO A 208 8.17 -21.48 8.22
C PRO A 208 9.44 -20.64 8.36
N LYS A 209 10.59 -21.27 8.57
CA LYS A 209 11.90 -20.58 8.68
C LYS A 209 12.23 -19.70 7.48
N SER A 210 11.74 -20.06 6.28
CA SER A 210 11.94 -19.29 5.04
C SER A 210 11.00 -18.09 4.91
N LEU A 211 10.09 -17.90 5.86
CA LEU A 211 9.10 -16.83 5.79
C LEU A 211 9.76 -15.47 6.03
N LYS A 212 9.47 -14.52 5.17
CA LYS A 212 9.93 -13.12 5.28
C LYS A 212 8.89 -12.22 5.95
N HIS A 213 8.25 -12.73 6.99
CA HIS A 213 7.34 -11.98 7.85
C HIS A 213 8.10 -11.54 9.12
N PRO A 214 7.78 -10.39 9.73
CA PRO A 214 8.48 -9.91 10.93
C PRO A 214 8.46 -10.94 12.06
N GLN A 215 9.64 -11.23 12.63
CA GLN A 215 9.76 -12.19 13.73
C GLN A 215 9.02 -11.70 15.00
N SER A 216 8.85 -10.39 15.15
CA SER A 216 8.10 -9.79 16.26
C SER A 216 6.65 -10.29 16.35
N SER A 217 6.02 -10.66 15.24
CA SER A 217 4.67 -11.24 15.25
C SER A 217 4.57 -12.51 16.11
N LYS A 218 5.66 -13.32 16.21
CA LYS A 218 5.71 -14.47 17.11
C LYS A 218 5.60 -14.07 18.59
N VAL A 219 6.23 -12.95 18.94
CA VAL A 219 6.21 -12.42 20.31
C VAL A 219 4.81 -11.95 20.67
N TYR A 220 4.15 -11.20 19.78
CA TYR A 220 2.79 -10.70 20.02
C TYR A 220 1.74 -11.80 20.00
N PHE A 221 1.91 -12.83 19.15
CA PHE A 221 1.11 -14.03 19.19
C PHE A 221 1.23 -14.78 20.53
N THR A 222 2.46 -15.01 20.98
CA THR A 222 2.73 -15.70 22.25
C THR A 222 2.18 -14.90 23.44
N ARG A 223 2.37 -13.58 23.45
CA ARG A 223 1.81 -12.67 24.45
C ARG A 223 0.27 -12.79 24.51
N PHE A 224 -0.39 -12.73 23.35
CA PHE A 224 -1.84 -12.90 23.26
C PHE A 224 -2.29 -14.23 23.88
N CYS A 225 -1.64 -15.32 23.53
CA CYS A 225 -2.00 -16.65 24.04
C CYS A 225 -1.82 -16.73 25.57
N GLN A 226 -0.71 -16.21 26.10
CA GLN A 226 -0.44 -16.19 27.53
C GLN A 226 -1.48 -15.36 28.30
N GLU A 227 -1.79 -14.15 27.84
CA GLU A 227 -2.75 -13.26 28.49
C GLU A 227 -4.19 -13.80 28.42
N GLN A 228 -4.53 -14.58 27.38
CA GLN A 228 -5.87 -15.14 27.21
C GLN A 228 -6.01 -16.61 27.64
N GLY A 229 -4.92 -17.23 28.08
CA GLY A 229 -4.92 -18.62 28.58
C GLY A 229 -5.03 -19.68 27.50
N PHE A 230 -4.59 -19.40 26.26
CA PHE A 230 -4.57 -20.37 25.18
C PHE A 230 -3.27 -21.20 25.21
N LEU A 231 -3.38 -22.48 24.94
CA LEU A 231 -2.22 -23.26 24.49
C LEU A 231 -1.79 -22.74 23.12
N CYS A 232 -0.50 -22.49 22.94
CA CYS A 232 0.02 -22.00 21.67
C CYS A 232 1.23 -22.79 21.19
N GLU A 233 1.37 -22.83 19.86
CA GLU A 233 2.50 -23.47 19.17
C GLU A 233 2.92 -22.60 18.00
N ILE A 234 4.23 -22.45 17.79
CA ILE A 234 4.77 -21.88 16.55
C ILE A 234 5.34 -23.03 15.74
N GLN A 235 4.68 -23.35 14.64
CA GLN A 235 5.06 -24.48 13.81
C GLN A 235 5.87 -24.02 12.60
N GLU A 236 7.14 -24.43 12.53
CA GLU A 236 8.06 -24.09 11.45
C GLU A 236 8.09 -25.13 10.33
N ASP A 237 7.85 -26.39 10.67
CA ASP A 237 7.72 -27.47 9.69
C ASP A 237 6.27 -27.60 9.22
N ILE A 238 6.01 -27.13 7.99
CA ILE A 238 4.69 -27.20 7.35
C ILE A 238 4.58 -28.45 6.44
N GLU A 239 5.70 -29.08 6.08
CA GLU A 239 5.67 -30.24 5.18
C GLU A 239 4.95 -31.43 5.80
N ASN A 240 5.17 -31.66 7.08
CA ASN A 240 4.56 -32.71 7.86
C ASN A 240 3.40 -32.24 8.74
N LEU A 241 2.70 -31.19 8.31
CA LEU A 241 1.57 -30.66 9.05
C LEU A 241 0.45 -31.70 9.18
N ILE A 242 0.00 -31.96 10.41
CA ILE A 242 -1.19 -32.78 10.73
C ILE A 242 -2.23 -31.83 11.34
N VAL A 243 -3.39 -31.73 10.70
CA VAL A 243 -4.51 -30.92 11.21
C VAL A 243 -5.25 -31.70 12.29
N ARG A 244 -5.46 -31.05 13.44
CA ARG A 244 -6.05 -31.65 14.64
C ARG A 244 -7.37 -30.95 14.98
N LYS A 245 -8.31 -31.73 15.52
CA LYS A 245 -9.58 -31.21 16.02
C LYS A 245 -9.36 -30.28 17.21
N GLY A 246 -10.14 -29.18 17.26
CA GLY A 246 -10.10 -28.18 18.34
C GLY A 246 -8.89 -27.23 18.29
N VAL A 247 -8.19 -27.18 17.17
CA VAL A 247 -7.02 -26.31 16.95
C VAL A 247 -7.34 -25.23 15.93
N VAL A 248 -6.90 -23.98 16.17
CA VAL A 248 -6.92 -22.92 15.17
C VAL A 248 -5.53 -22.76 14.56
N TYR A 249 -5.47 -22.80 13.25
CA TYR A 249 -4.24 -22.56 12.49
C TYR A 249 -4.24 -21.12 11.95
N ILE A 250 -3.15 -20.39 12.17
CA ILE A 250 -2.93 -19.05 11.63
C ILE A 250 -1.87 -19.17 10.54
N ALA A 251 -2.25 -18.90 9.28
CA ALA A 251 -1.38 -19.08 8.12
C ALA A 251 -1.11 -17.77 7.41
N ILE A 252 0.16 -17.47 7.14
CA ILE A 252 0.58 -16.23 6.46
C ILE A 252 0.61 -16.40 4.94
N LYS A 253 1.09 -17.55 4.45
CA LYS A 253 1.14 -17.82 3.01
C LYS A 253 -0.14 -18.49 2.53
N GLN A 254 -0.63 -18.06 1.37
CA GLN A 254 -1.79 -18.68 0.72
C GLN A 254 -1.63 -20.20 0.53
N GLN A 255 -0.45 -20.65 0.15
CA GLN A 255 -0.17 -22.09 0.00
C GLN A 255 -0.35 -22.87 1.30
N ASP A 256 -0.05 -22.26 2.45
CA ASP A 256 -0.20 -22.90 3.75
C ASP A 256 -1.69 -22.98 4.14
N VAL A 257 -2.50 -21.95 3.81
CA VAL A 257 -3.96 -21.99 3.94
C VAL A 257 -4.55 -23.18 3.17
N VAL A 258 -4.14 -23.34 1.90
CA VAL A 258 -4.59 -24.46 1.06
C VAL A 258 -4.15 -25.81 1.64
N LYS A 259 -2.92 -25.88 2.18
CA LYS A 259 -2.38 -27.09 2.79
C LYS A 259 -3.18 -27.50 4.03
N VAL A 260 -3.49 -26.54 4.93
CA VAL A 260 -4.33 -26.80 6.10
C VAL A 260 -5.71 -27.33 5.71
N VAL A 261 -6.37 -26.70 4.74
CA VAL A 261 -7.69 -27.14 4.27
C VAL A 261 -7.62 -28.56 3.68
N LYS A 262 -6.64 -28.83 2.83
CA LYS A 262 -6.43 -30.17 2.25
C LYS A 262 -6.18 -31.23 3.30
N GLN A 263 -5.30 -30.94 4.26
CA GLN A 263 -4.96 -31.88 5.32
C GLN A 263 -6.14 -32.11 6.25
N GLY A 264 -6.91 -31.07 6.62
CA GLY A 264 -8.14 -31.23 7.39
C GLY A 264 -9.14 -32.16 6.71
N ARG A 265 -9.31 -32.02 5.38
CA ARG A 265 -10.19 -32.91 4.60
C ARG A 265 -9.70 -34.37 4.59
N LEU A 266 -8.37 -34.61 4.52
CA LEU A 266 -7.80 -35.96 4.58
C LEU A 266 -8.05 -36.60 5.95
N GLU A 267 -8.03 -35.84 7.03
CA GLU A 267 -8.34 -36.29 8.38
C GLU A 267 -9.88 -36.40 8.65
N GLY A 268 -10.74 -36.09 7.66
CA GLY A 268 -12.18 -36.09 7.81
C GLY A 268 -12.71 -34.94 8.68
N LEU A 269 -11.93 -33.88 8.88
CA LEU A 269 -12.27 -32.73 9.70
C LEU A 269 -12.84 -31.59 8.84
N LYS A 270 -13.82 -30.87 9.39
CA LYS A 270 -14.47 -29.73 8.75
C LYS A 270 -13.92 -28.41 9.30
N CYS A 271 -13.43 -27.54 8.42
CA CYS A 271 -12.98 -26.19 8.75
C CYS A 271 -14.13 -25.34 9.32
N GLY A 272 -13.85 -24.54 10.35
CA GLY A 272 -14.84 -23.74 11.05
C GLY A 272 -15.73 -24.51 12.04
N LYS A 273 -15.64 -25.86 12.07
CA LYS A 273 -16.39 -26.73 13.00
C LYS A 273 -15.46 -27.58 13.87
N ASP A 274 -14.60 -28.37 13.23
CA ASP A 274 -13.69 -29.27 13.93
C ASP A 274 -12.33 -28.62 14.20
N PHE A 275 -11.88 -27.74 13.31
CA PHE A 275 -10.70 -26.89 13.47
C PHE A 275 -10.96 -25.50 12.90
N GLY A 276 -10.23 -24.50 13.38
CA GLY A 276 -10.29 -23.12 12.88
C GLY A 276 -9.14 -22.81 11.92
N LEU A 277 -9.35 -21.86 11.02
CA LEU A 277 -8.32 -21.35 10.12
C LEU A 277 -8.44 -19.83 9.97
N LEU A 278 -7.32 -19.15 10.21
CA LEU A 278 -7.17 -17.71 10.09
C LEU A 278 -6.04 -17.42 9.09
N ALA A 279 -6.32 -16.67 8.04
CA ALA A 279 -5.32 -16.28 7.05
C ALA A 279 -4.79 -14.87 7.33
N TYR A 280 -3.52 -14.64 7.02
CA TYR A 280 -2.93 -13.29 7.01
C TYR A 280 -2.91 -12.76 5.58
N ASN A 281 -3.37 -11.51 5.40
CA ASN A 281 -3.80 -10.89 4.16
C ASN A 281 -5.05 -11.56 3.55
N ASP A 282 -5.91 -10.73 2.96
CA ASP A 282 -7.12 -11.20 2.31
C ASP A 282 -6.95 -11.27 0.80
N ILE A 283 -7.57 -12.29 0.21
CA ILE A 283 -7.60 -12.48 -1.24
C ILE A 283 -8.99 -12.98 -1.66
N PRO A 284 -9.44 -12.68 -2.88
CA PRO A 284 -10.80 -13.06 -3.33
C PRO A 284 -11.09 -14.56 -3.22
N SER A 285 -10.10 -15.43 -3.44
CA SER A 285 -10.30 -16.88 -3.32
C SER A 285 -10.65 -17.35 -1.92
N TYR A 286 -10.38 -16.56 -0.88
CA TYR A 286 -10.76 -16.90 0.49
C TYR A 286 -12.29 -16.83 0.74
N GLU A 287 -13.03 -16.21 -0.15
CA GLU A 287 -14.50 -16.21 -0.07
C GLU A 287 -15.11 -17.55 -0.48
N VAL A 288 -14.41 -18.32 -1.32
CA VAL A 288 -14.92 -19.56 -1.92
C VAL A 288 -14.18 -20.82 -1.48
N ILE A 289 -13.05 -20.70 -0.76
CA ILE A 289 -12.37 -21.86 -0.17
C ILE A 289 -13.19 -22.34 1.02
N ASP A 290 -13.61 -23.62 0.98
CA ASP A 290 -14.59 -24.20 1.90
C ASP A 290 -15.86 -23.33 1.98
N GLU A 291 -16.23 -22.84 3.16
CA GLU A 291 -17.35 -21.92 3.36
C GLU A 291 -16.86 -20.49 3.64
N GLY A 292 -15.64 -20.16 3.24
CA GLY A 292 -14.95 -18.89 3.41
C GLY A 292 -13.94 -18.89 4.55
N ILE A 293 -12.74 -18.33 4.26
CA ILE A 293 -11.63 -18.25 5.20
C ILE A 293 -11.59 -16.86 5.85
N THR A 294 -11.69 -16.83 7.17
CA THR A 294 -11.48 -15.62 7.98
C THR A 294 -10.07 -15.11 7.80
N SER A 295 -9.90 -13.80 7.62
CA SER A 295 -8.58 -13.22 7.38
C SER A 295 -8.33 -11.96 8.19
N LEU A 296 -7.05 -11.72 8.45
CA LEU A 296 -6.51 -10.46 8.97
C LEU A 296 -5.80 -9.76 7.80
N SER A 297 -6.20 -8.53 7.48
CA SER A 297 -5.61 -7.80 6.34
C SER A 297 -5.66 -6.30 6.60
N ILE A 298 -4.70 -5.59 6.05
CA ILE A 298 -4.87 -4.15 5.85
C ILE A 298 -5.72 -3.91 4.60
N ASP A 299 -6.17 -2.68 4.43
CA ASP A 299 -6.74 -2.20 3.17
C ASP A 299 -5.62 -1.88 2.17
N TRP A 300 -5.37 -2.81 1.25
CA TRP A 300 -4.36 -2.68 0.21
C TRP A 300 -4.71 -1.64 -0.87
N GLU A 301 -6.00 -1.40 -1.11
CA GLU A 301 -6.44 -0.33 -2.01
C GLU A 301 -6.16 1.04 -1.37
N MET A 302 -6.40 1.18 -0.07
CA MET A 302 -6.05 2.39 0.68
C MET A 302 -4.52 2.64 0.61
N MET A 303 -3.69 1.60 0.75
CA MET A 303 -2.23 1.76 0.62
C MET A 303 -1.85 2.29 -0.77
N GLY A 304 -2.50 1.79 -1.82
CA GLY A 304 -2.30 2.27 -3.20
C GLY A 304 -2.74 3.72 -3.37
N ASN A 305 -3.89 4.11 -2.83
CA ASN A 305 -4.39 5.48 -2.86
C ASN A 305 -3.45 6.46 -2.16
N GLU A 306 -2.99 6.13 -0.96
CA GLU A 306 -2.06 6.96 -0.20
C GLU A 306 -0.70 7.09 -0.91
N ALA A 307 -0.23 6.02 -1.56
CA ALA A 307 0.97 6.06 -2.38
C ALA A 307 0.79 6.99 -3.60
N ALA A 308 -0.38 6.97 -4.25
CA ALA A 308 -0.69 7.91 -5.33
C ALA A 308 -0.75 9.36 -4.85
N ASN A 309 -1.36 9.60 -3.69
CA ASN A 309 -1.40 10.92 -3.06
C ASN A 309 0.02 11.48 -2.78
N PHE A 310 0.93 10.64 -2.28
CA PHE A 310 2.33 11.04 -2.09
C PHE A 310 2.99 11.43 -3.41
N VAL A 311 2.74 10.67 -4.48
CA VAL A 311 3.32 10.95 -5.81
C VAL A 311 2.79 12.26 -6.39
N LEU A 312 1.48 12.52 -6.24
CA LEU A 312 0.80 13.68 -6.84
C LEU A 312 1.05 14.97 -6.06
N ASN A 313 0.99 14.90 -4.74
CA ASN A 313 0.92 16.09 -3.90
C ASN A 313 2.26 16.42 -3.23
N ASN A 314 3.24 15.54 -3.34
CA ASN A 314 4.57 15.69 -2.70
C ASN A 314 4.50 15.98 -1.18
N VAL A 315 3.41 15.55 -0.53
CA VAL A 315 3.19 15.74 0.91
C VAL A 315 3.81 14.57 1.65
N PRO A 316 4.69 14.80 2.62
CA PRO A 316 5.21 13.74 3.47
C PRO A 316 4.08 12.98 4.17
N VAL A 317 4.20 11.66 4.23
CA VAL A 317 3.23 10.79 4.91
C VAL A 317 3.99 9.83 5.82
N GLN A 318 3.49 9.66 7.05
CA GLN A 318 4.01 8.68 8.01
C GLN A 318 2.82 8.01 8.67
N LYS A 319 2.49 6.79 8.19
CA LYS A 319 1.23 6.14 8.54
C LYS A 319 1.40 4.63 8.70
N PHE A 320 0.78 4.10 9.74
CA PHE A 320 0.47 2.68 9.85
C PHE A 320 -0.99 2.46 9.51
N LEU A 321 -1.27 1.48 8.66
CA LEU A 321 -2.62 1.08 8.31
C LEU A 321 -3.13 0.05 9.33
N PRO A 322 -4.38 0.19 9.80
CA PRO A 322 -4.96 -0.75 10.75
C PRO A 322 -5.15 -2.13 10.11
N THR A 323 -4.97 -3.18 10.92
CA THR A 323 -5.32 -4.54 10.54
C THR A 323 -6.82 -4.76 10.77
N GLU A 324 -7.55 -5.07 9.71
CA GLU A 324 -8.96 -5.39 9.73
C GLU A 324 -9.19 -6.90 9.84
N VAL A 325 -10.29 -7.28 10.48
CA VAL A 325 -10.74 -8.67 10.57
C VAL A 325 -11.89 -8.88 9.59
N ARG A 326 -11.69 -9.74 8.61
CA ARG A 326 -12.75 -10.16 7.67
C ARG A 326 -13.27 -11.53 8.09
N LEU A 327 -14.36 -11.51 8.86
CA LEU A 327 -14.98 -12.73 9.38
C LEU A 327 -15.65 -13.52 8.27
N ARG A 328 -15.36 -14.83 8.23
CA ARG A 328 -16.01 -15.85 7.42
C ARG A 328 -16.22 -17.12 8.25
N LYS A 329 -16.60 -18.23 7.64
CA LYS A 329 -17.02 -19.43 8.36
C LYS A 329 -15.88 -20.35 8.85
N SER A 330 -14.62 -20.02 8.57
CA SER A 330 -13.47 -20.82 9.02
C SER A 330 -13.12 -20.63 10.50
N LEU A 331 -13.84 -19.72 11.18
CA LEU A 331 -13.60 -19.42 12.60
C LEU A 331 -14.91 -19.15 13.34
#